data_82009cb59eb26443430874e1875b9e98
#
_entry.id   82009cb59eb26443430874e1875b9e98
#
_cell.length_a   1.000
_cell.length_b   1.000
_cell.length_c   1.000
_cell.angle_alpha   90.00
_cell.angle_beta   90.00
_cell.angle_gamma   90.00
#
_symmetry.space_group_name_H-M   'P 1'
#
loop_
_entity.id
_entity.type
_entity.pdbx_description
1 polymer ?
#
loop_
_entity_poly.entity_id
_entity_poly.type
_entity_poly.pdbx_seq_one_letter_code
_entity_poly.pdbx_strand_id
1 'polypeptide(L)'
;MCTSNEVGLTRPALIYDSPVTATIKTFTYRELLDEVARFAGVVGQGVQKGDRVIIYMPMVPEAAIAMLACARIGAIHSVVFGGFAAKELATRIDDAQPKLIISASCGIEVDRAVPYKPLLDQAIEIASAKPERCIILQRPQREASITSGRDLDWSELMADAKPAACVPVAATDPLYNPLHLRHDRCSQRRGA
;
A
#
# COMPACT_ATOMS: atom_id res chain seq x y z
N MET A 1 -11.08 0.49 -16.58
CA MET A 1 -10.77 0.20 -17.99
C MET A 1 -11.03 -1.27 -18.23
N CYS A 2 -12.18 -1.62 -18.78
CA CYS A 2 -12.47 -2.97 -19.26
C CYS A 2 -12.15 -2.98 -20.75
N THR A 3 -10.93 -3.31 -21.12
CA THR A 3 -10.57 -3.46 -22.54
C THR A 3 -10.79 -4.91 -22.95
N SER A 4 -11.79 -5.13 -23.77
CA SER A 4 -12.14 -6.41 -24.42
C SER A 4 -11.21 -6.79 -25.58
N ASN A 5 -9.96 -6.32 -25.59
CA ASN A 5 -9.04 -6.57 -26.69
C ASN A 5 -7.96 -7.58 -26.24
N GLU A 6 -8.20 -8.86 -26.51
CA GLU A 6 -7.32 -9.97 -26.11
C GLU A 6 -5.86 -9.79 -26.57
N VAL A 7 -5.63 -9.18 -27.72
CA VAL A 7 -4.28 -8.91 -28.26
C VAL A 7 -3.49 -7.92 -27.39
N GLY A 8 -4.15 -7.03 -26.66
CA GLY A 8 -3.51 -6.09 -25.74
C GLY A 8 -3.12 -6.72 -24.40
N LEU A 9 -3.79 -7.78 -23.99
CA LEU A 9 -3.63 -8.39 -22.67
C LEU A 9 -2.32 -9.19 -22.51
N THR A 10 -1.69 -9.59 -23.60
CA THR A 10 -0.41 -10.33 -23.58
C THR A 10 0.82 -9.42 -23.60
N ARG A 11 0.62 -8.11 -23.76
CA ARG A 11 1.74 -7.15 -23.73
C ARG A 11 2.24 -6.93 -22.30
N PRO A 12 3.54 -6.63 -22.12
CA PRO A 12 4.07 -6.20 -20.82
C PRO A 12 3.32 -4.97 -20.31
N ALA A 13 2.87 -5.03 -19.05
CA ALA A 13 2.19 -3.94 -18.35
C ALA A 13 3.07 -3.35 -17.24
N LEU A 14 3.81 -4.21 -16.54
CA LEU A 14 4.70 -3.83 -15.45
C LEU A 14 5.97 -4.66 -15.55
N ILE A 15 7.10 -3.98 -15.57
CA ILE A 15 8.43 -4.60 -15.53
C ILE A 15 9.08 -4.16 -14.21
N TYR A 16 9.36 -5.13 -13.36
CA TYR A 16 10.11 -4.94 -12.13
C TYR A 16 11.53 -5.44 -12.36
N ASP A 17 12.49 -4.55 -12.19
CA ASP A 17 13.91 -4.86 -12.24
C ASP A 17 14.55 -4.35 -10.95
N SER A 18 15.07 -5.27 -10.15
CA SER A 18 15.69 -4.97 -8.87
C SER A 18 17.12 -5.48 -8.84
N PRO A 19 18.11 -4.62 -9.08
CA PRO A 19 19.52 -5.02 -8.98
C PRO A 19 19.91 -5.47 -7.57
N VAL A 20 19.23 -4.94 -6.55
CA VAL A 20 19.49 -5.27 -5.13
C VAL A 20 19.13 -6.72 -4.79
N THR A 21 18.10 -7.27 -5.43
CA THR A 21 17.65 -8.66 -5.24
C THR A 21 18.01 -9.55 -6.44
N ALA A 22 18.67 -9.00 -7.45
CA ALA A 22 18.93 -9.67 -8.73
C ALA A 22 17.66 -10.32 -9.33
N THR A 23 16.52 -9.61 -9.23
CA THR A 23 15.22 -10.14 -9.63
C THR A 23 14.64 -9.30 -10.75
N ILE A 24 14.28 -9.95 -11.86
CA ILE A 24 13.51 -9.34 -12.94
C ILE A 24 12.19 -10.08 -13.04
N LYS A 25 11.07 -9.35 -12.97
CA LYS A 25 9.72 -9.90 -13.12
C LYS A 25 8.91 -9.03 -14.06
N THR A 26 8.31 -9.65 -15.06
CA THR A 26 7.42 -8.95 -16.01
C THR A 26 6.01 -9.46 -15.81
N PHE A 27 5.07 -8.53 -15.71
CA PHE A 27 3.64 -8.83 -15.71
C PHE A 27 3.03 -8.36 -17.02
N THR A 28 2.27 -9.19 -17.67
CA THR A 28 1.40 -8.78 -18.76
C THR A 28 0.19 -8.03 -18.21
N TYR A 29 -0.56 -7.35 -19.09
CA TYR A 29 -1.82 -6.70 -18.67
C TYR A 29 -2.81 -7.70 -18.08
N ARG A 30 -2.86 -8.94 -18.57
CA ARG A 30 -3.73 -10.02 -18.04
C ARG A 30 -3.30 -10.39 -16.62
N GLU A 31 -2.04 -10.72 -16.42
CA GLU A 31 -1.52 -11.11 -15.11
C GLU A 31 -1.67 -10.00 -14.09
N LEU A 32 -1.35 -8.74 -14.48
CA LEU A 32 -1.54 -7.60 -13.60
C LEU A 32 -3.02 -7.38 -13.24
N LEU A 33 -3.92 -7.53 -14.21
CA LEU A 33 -5.36 -7.42 -13.98
C LEU A 33 -5.86 -8.49 -13.00
N ASP A 34 -5.40 -9.73 -13.15
CA ASP A 34 -5.79 -10.84 -12.29
C ASP A 34 -5.28 -10.64 -10.85
N GLU A 35 -4.01 -10.26 -10.69
CA GLU A 35 -3.43 -9.94 -9.38
C GLU A 35 -4.15 -8.77 -8.70
N VAL A 36 -4.39 -7.69 -9.44
CA VAL A 36 -5.13 -6.52 -8.94
C VAL A 36 -6.56 -6.87 -8.55
N ALA A 37 -7.26 -7.67 -9.35
CA ALA A 37 -8.64 -8.06 -9.07
C ALA A 37 -8.74 -8.95 -7.82
N ARG A 38 -7.80 -9.88 -7.64
CA ARG A 38 -7.73 -10.76 -6.47
C ARG A 38 -7.39 -9.95 -5.21
N PHE A 39 -6.36 -9.10 -5.28
CA PHE A 39 -5.99 -8.27 -4.13
C PHE A 39 -7.07 -7.24 -3.78
N ALA A 40 -7.78 -6.70 -4.77
CA ALA A 40 -8.96 -5.86 -4.54
C ALA A 40 -10.07 -6.62 -3.77
N GLY A 41 -10.22 -7.92 -4.00
CA GLY A 41 -11.13 -8.78 -3.23
C GLY A 41 -10.69 -8.95 -1.77
N VAL A 42 -9.38 -9.02 -1.51
CA VAL A 42 -8.82 -9.03 -0.15
C VAL A 42 -9.09 -7.71 0.56
N VAL A 43 -8.73 -6.60 -0.07
CA VAL A 43 -8.91 -5.25 0.51
C VAL A 43 -10.39 -4.96 0.75
N GLY A 44 -11.27 -5.35 -0.17
CA GLY A 44 -12.72 -5.13 -0.09
C GLY A 44 -13.43 -5.87 1.06
N GLN A 45 -12.77 -6.81 1.75
CA GLN A 45 -13.36 -7.47 2.93
C GLN A 45 -13.48 -6.55 4.15
N GLY A 46 -12.84 -5.40 4.15
CA GLY A 46 -12.92 -4.44 5.25
C GLY A 46 -12.90 -2.97 4.80
N VAL A 47 -12.62 -2.71 3.53
CA VAL A 47 -12.49 -1.36 2.95
C VAL A 47 -13.59 -1.13 1.92
N GLN A 48 -14.26 -0.01 2.00
CA GLN A 48 -15.32 0.40 1.08
C GLN A 48 -14.89 1.63 0.25
N LYS A 49 -15.70 1.96 -0.76
CA LYS A 49 -15.52 3.20 -1.54
C LYS A 49 -15.43 4.41 -0.61
N GLY A 50 -14.39 5.24 -0.81
CA GLY A 50 -14.12 6.43 -0.02
C GLY A 50 -13.32 6.21 1.27
N ASP A 51 -13.11 4.96 1.70
CA ASP A 51 -12.21 4.66 2.80
C ASP A 51 -10.75 4.93 2.42
N ARG A 52 -9.92 5.29 3.42
CA ARG A 52 -8.50 5.59 3.21
C ARG A 52 -7.66 4.37 3.52
N VAL A 53 -6.65 4.15 2.67
CA VAL A 53 -5.66 3.08 2.79
C VAL A 53 -4.26 3.70 2.69
N ILE A 54 -3.40 3.44 3.66
CA ILE A 54 -1.98 3.79 3.57
C ILE A 54 -1.20 2.61 2.98
N ILE A 55 -0.33 2.90 2.01
CA ILE A 55 0.59 1.95 1.42
C ILE A 55 2.01 2.37 1.83
N TYR A 56 2.56 1.68 2.85
CA TYR A 56 3.91 1.89 3.39
C TYR A 56 4.79 0.75 2.96
N MET A 57 5.25 0.80 1.71
CA MET A 57 5.99 -0.30 1.06
C MET A 57 7.24 0.21 0.34
N PRO A 58 8.25 -0.66 0.14
CA PRO A 58 9.33 -0.37 -0.77
C PRO A 58 8.85 -0.44 -2.23
N MET A 59 9.73 -0.12 -3.17
CA MET A 59 9.44 -0.20 -4.61
C MET A 59 9.42 -1.67 -5.05
N VAL A 60 8.28 -2.32 -4.86
CA VAL A 60 8.00 -3.71 -5.26
C VAL A 60 6.70 -3.76 -6.08
N PRO A 61 6.50 -4.78 -6.93
CA PRO A 61 5.28 -4.89 -7.75
C PRO A 61 3.99 -4.84 -6.94
N GLU A 62 4.02 -5.42 -5.75
CA GLU A 62 2.89 -5.48 -4.83
C GLU A 62 2.42 -4.08 -4.38
N ALA A 63 3.32 -3.09 -4.35
CA ALA A 63 2.93 -1.70 -4.08
C ALA A 63 2.05 -1.13 -5.21
N ALA A 64 2.40 -1.39 -6.46
CA ALA A 64 1.60 -0.99 -7.62
C ALA A 64 0.26 -1.75 -7.66
N ILE A 65 0.28 -3.06 -7.36
CA ILE A 65 -0.93 -3.88 -7.26
C ILE A 65 -1.86 -3.32 -6.18
N ALA A 66 -1.33 -2.93 -5.02
CA ALA A 66 -2.11 -2.34 -3.92
C ALA A 66 -2.76 -1.01 -4.33
N MET A 67 -2.03 -0.12 -5.01
CA MET A 67 -2.59 1.14 -5.53
C MET A 67 -3.74 0.90 -6.51
N LEU A 68 -3.53 -0.01 -7.47
CA LEU A 68 -4.55 -0.34 -8.48
C LEU A 68 -5.75 -1.07 -7.88
N ALA A 69 -5.54 -1.90 -6.85
CA ALA A 69 -6.61 -2.56 -6.12
C ALA A 69 -7.49 -1.56 -5.36
N CYS A 70 -6.88 -0.58 -4.68
CA CYS A 70 -7.62 0.52 -4.06
C CYS A 70 -8.45 1.29 -5.10
N ALA A 71 -7.86 1.65 -6.23
CA ALA A 71 -8.56 2.31 -7.32
C ALA A 71 -9.74 1.48 -7.84
N ARG A 72 -9.57 0.15 -7.95
CA ARG A 72 -10.60 -0.78 -8.44
C ARG A 72 -11.86 -0.80 -7.58
N ILE A 73 -11.72 -0.66 -6.26
CA ILE A 73 -12.84 -0.64 -5.31
C ILE A 73 -13.29 0.77 -4.91
N GLY A 74 -12.67 1.81 -5.48
CA GLY A 74 -12.98 3.21 -5.15
C GLY A 74 -12.47 3.66 -3.80
N ALA A 75 -11.49 2.97 -3.21
CA ALA A 75 -10.80 3.40 -2.00
C ALA A 75 -9.75 4.46 -2.32
N ILE A 76 -9.51 5.36 -1.37
CA ILE A 76 -8.53 6.44 -1.48
C ILE A 76 -7.20 5.95 -0.92
N HIS A 77 -6.17 5.84 -1.75
CA HIS A 77 -4.87 5.41 -1.26
C HIS A 77 -3.93 6.59 -1.00
N SER A 78 -3.01 6.41 -0.07
CA SER A 78 -1.88 7.31 0.18
C SER A 78 -0.61 6.48 0.25
N VAL A 79 0.35 6.79 -0.62
CA VAL A 79 1.64 6.08 -0.64
C VAL A 79 2.61 6.83 0.25
N VAL A 80 3.20 6.10 1.18
CA VAL A 80 4.23 6.60 2.09
C VAL A 80 5.53 5.87 1.79
N PHE A 81 6.58 6.64 1.56
CA PHE A 81 7.90 6.06 1.29
C PHE A 81 8.40 5.24 2.49
N GLY A 82 8.89 4.04 2.20
CA GLY A 82 9.27 3.06 3.22
C GLY A 82 10.52 3.37 4.05
N GLY A 83 11.17 4.50 3.86
CA GLY A 83 12.30 4.95 4.67
C GLY A 83 11.92 5.95 5.77
N PHE A 84 10.64 6.30 5.92
CA PHE A 84 10.22 7.27 6.93
C PHE A 84 10.31 6.72 8.36
N ALA A 85 10.75 7.59 9.27
CA ALA A 85 10.77 7.31 10.70
C ALA A 85 9.33 7.11 11.25
N ALA A 86 9.23 6.35 12.33
CA ALA A 86 7.93 6.01 12.95
C ALA A 86 7.07 7.25 13.28
N LYS A 87 7.68 8.34 13.77
CA LYS A 87 6.99 9.59 14.10
C LYS A 87 6.34 10.25 12.87
N GLU A 88 7.01 10.22 11.73
CA GLU A 88 6.48 10.80 10.50
C GLU A 88 5.37 9.94 9.90
N LEU A 89 5.50 8.62 10.01
CA LEU A 89 4.44 7.71 9.64
C LEU A 89 3.21 7.88 10.55
N ALA A 90 3.41 8.08 11.86
CA ALA A 90 2.33 8.36 12.81
C ALA A 90 1.54 9.63 12.45
N THR A 91 2.24 10.71 12.09
CA THR A 91 1.59 11.94 11.61
C THR A 91 0.70 11.67 10.38
N ARG A 92 1.16 10.83 9.46
CA ARG A 92 0.38 10.46 8.27
C ARG A 92 -0.82 9.57 8.59
N ILE A 93 -0.67 8.69 9.58
CA ILE A 93 -1.78 7.88 10.09
C ILE A 93 -2.85 8.79 10.71
N ASP A 94 -2.45 9.77 11.51
CA ASP A 94 -3.39 10.72 12.12
C ASP A 94 -4.10 11.61 11.09
N ASP A 95 -3.38 12.04 10.05
CA ASP A 95 -3.92 12.86 8.97
C ASP A 95 -4.91 12.09 8.09
N ALA A 96 -4.53 10.89 7.66
CA ALA A 96 -5.34 10.07 6.76
C ALA A 96 -6.46 9.32 7.48
N GLN A 97 -6.28 8.98 8.76
CA GLN A 97 -7.16 8.09 9.51
C GLN A 97 -7.49 6.81 8.70
N PRO A 98 -6.47 6.04 8.31
CA PRO A 98 -6.66 4.92 7.42
C PRO A 98 -7.41 3.77 8.11
N LYS A 99 -8.26 3.11 7.36
CA LYS A 99 -8.91 1.88 7.82
C LYS A 99 -7.98 0.69 7.72
N LEU A 100 -7.12 0.70 6.70
CA LEU A 100 -6.15 -0.34 6.41
C LEU A 100 -4.78 0.27 6.15
N ILE A 101 -3.72 -0.39 6.63
CA ILE A 101 -2.34 -0.12 6.23
C ILE A 101 -1.78 -1.36 5.54
N ILE A 102 -1.20 -1.17 4.36
CA ILE A 102 -0.51 -2.21 3.61
C ILE A 102 0.99 -1.94 3.73
N SER A 103 1.76 -2.90 4.20
CA SER A 103 3.19 -2.74 4.42
C SER A 103 3.97 -3.97 3.99
N ALA A 104 5.29 -3.89 4.01
CA ALA A 104 6.20 -5.00 3.84
C ALA A 104 6.95 -5.29 5.15
N SER A 105 7.46 -6.51 5.30
CA SER A 105 8.29 -6.88 6.44
C SER A 105 9.59 -6.07 6.50
N CYS A 106 10.18 -5.81 5.32
CA CYS A 106 11.41 -5.01 5.21
C CYS A 106 11.53 -4.29 3.86
N GLY A 107 12.31 -3.22 3.84
CA GLY A 107 12.93 -2.64 2.64
C GLY A 107 14.39 -3.08 2.53
N ILE A 108 15.02 -2.82 1.37
CA ILE A 108 16.45 -3.03 1.19
C ILE A 108 17.05 -1.68 0.79
N GLU A 109 17.99 -1.23 1.59
CA GLU A 109 18.77 0.00 1.34
C GLU A 109 20.22 -0.39 1.18
N VAL A 110 20.74 -0.19 -0.03
CA VAL A 110 22.11 -0.58 -0.40
C VAL A 110 22.36 -2.07 -0.05
N ASP A 111 23.01 -2.36 1.08
CA ASP A 111 23.43 -3.71 1.48
C ASP A 111 22.71 -4.24 2.73
N ARG A 112 21.70 -3.52 3.23
CA ARG A 112 21.01 -3.91 4.47
C ARG A 112 19.49 -4.02 4.32
N ALA A 113 18.92 -5.00 4.98
CA ALA A 113 17.47 -5.12 5.14
C ALA A 113 17.01 -4.20 6.28
N VAL A 114 16.23 -3.17 5.95
CA VAL A 114 15.62 -2.24 6.92
C VAL A 114 14.28 -2.81 7.35
N PRO A 115 14.06 -3.10 8.63
CA PRO A 115 12.81 -3.66 9.12
C PRO A 115 11.70 -2.60 9.12
N TYR A 116 10.67 -2.77 8.29
CA TYR A 116 9.54 -1.82 8.24
C TYR A 116 8.50 -2.10 9.32
N LYS A 117 8.28 -3.38 9.64
CA LYS A 117 7.26 -3.77 10.62
C LYS A 117 7.47 -3.14 12.01
N PRO A 118 8.68 -3.11 12.61
CA PRO A 118 8.89 -2.42 13.88
C PRO A 118 8.61 -0.91 13.80
N LEU A 119 8.94 -0.27 12.66
CA LEU A 119 8.64 1.16 12.45
C LEU A 119 7.14 1.40 12.34
N LEU A 120 6.42 0.50 11.65
CA LEU A 120 4.96 0.54 11.56
C LEU A 120 4.31 0.36 12.93
N ASP A 121 4.75 -0.61 13.73
CA ASP A 121 4.22 -0.86 15.06
C ASP A 121 4.41 0.37 15.96
N GLN A 122 5.60 0.92 15.99
CA GLN A 122 5.90 2.13 16.74
C GLN A 122 5.06 3.33 16.24
N ALA A 123 4.87 3.47 14.93
CA ALA A 123 4.03 4.52 14.37
C ALA A 123 2.57 4.39 14.81
N ILE A 124 2.04 3.17 14.81
CA ILE A 124 0.68 2.89 15.28
C ILE A 124 0.56 3.16 16.78
N GLU A 125 1.59 2.89 17.58
CA GLU A 125 1.59 3.23 19.02
C GLU A 125 1.53 4.74 19.24
N ILE A 126 2.32 5.51 18.49
CA ILE A 126 2.40 6.99 18.60
C ILE A 126 1.12 7.65 18.09
N ALA A 127 0.57 7.19 16.97
CA ALA A 127 -0.58 7.79 16.32
C ALA A 127 -1.82 7.76 17.23
N SER A 128 -2.64 8.81 17.15
CA SER A 128 -3.94 8.89 17.83
C SER A 128 -4.99 8.02 17.13
N ALA A 129 -5.00 8.07 15.80
CA ALA A 129 -5.82 7.21 14.96
C ALA A 129 -5.19 5.80 14.88
N LYS A 130 -6.04 4.78 14.90
CA LYS A 130 -5.58 3.38 14.80
C LYS A 130 -6.20 2.72 13.58
N PRO A 131 -5.40 2.07 12.71
CA PRO A 131 -5.94 1.26 11.65
C PRO A 131 -6.66 0.04 12.22
N GLU A 132 -7.72 -0.41 11.56
CA GLU A 132 -8.42 -1.62 11.97
C GLU A 132 -7.56 -2.87 11.70
N ARG A 133 -6.81 -2.86 10.60
CA ARG A 133 -5.99 -3.98 10.14
C ARG A 133 -4.73 -3.51 9.43
N CYS A 134 -3.73 -4.38 9.39
CA CYS A 134 -2.54 -4.23 8.58
C CYS A 134 -2.35 -5.49 7.71
N ILE A 135 -1.98 -5.31 6.44
CA ILE A 135 -1.57 -6.41 5.56
C ILE A 135 -0.06 -6.32 5.37
N ILE A 136 0.65 -7.40 5.69
CA ILE A 136 2.11 -7.45 5.67
C ILE A 136 2.58 -8.38 4.57
N LEU A 137 3.31 -7.84 3.60
CA LEU A 137 4.04 -8.62 2.61
C LEU A 137 5.34 -9.13 3.24
N GLN A 138 5.44 -10.43 3.47
CA GLN A 138 6.68 -11.03 3.92
C GLN A 138 7.70 -11.07 2.79
N ARG A 139 8.92 -10.63 3.10
CA ARG A 139 10.05 -10.63 2.17
C ARG A 139 11.13 -11.56 2.68
N PRO A 140 11.74 -12.41 1.81
CA PRO A 140 12.70 -13.45 2.23
C PRO A 140 13.98 -12.86 2.83
N GLN A 141 14.31 -11.59 2.55
CA GLN A 141 15.48 -10.94 3.11
C GLN A 141 15.37 -10.68 4.61
N ARG A 142 14.15 -10.48 5.11
CA ARG A 142 13.85 -10.36 6.53
C ARG A 142 12.36 -10.49 6.76
N GLU A 143 11.94 -11.58 7.32
CA GLU A 143 10.57 -11.78 7.78
C GLU A 143 10.27 -10.98 9.05
N ALA A 144 9.00 -10.70 9.28
CA ALA A 144 8.52 -9.96 10.42
C ALA A 144 7.48 -10.75 11.20
N SER A 145 7.41 -10.52 12.50
CA SER A 145 6.36 -11.09 13.36
C SER A 145 5.00 -10.48 13.01
N ILE A 146 3.98 -11.31 12.96
CA ILE A 146 2.59 -10.92 12.75
C ILE A 146 1.92 -10.69 14.10
N THR A 147 1.37 -9.50 14.33
CA THR A 147 0.60 -9.19 15.54
C THR A 147 -0.82 -9.75 15.41
N SER A 148 -1.13 -10.76 16.19
CA SER A 148 -2.45 -11.43 16.17
C SER A 148 -3.59 -10.43 16.38
N GLY A 149 -4.67 -10.58 15.62
CA GLY A 149 -5.87 -9.75 15.69
C GLY A 149 -5.80 -8.44 14.89
N ARG A 150 -4.61 -8.00 14.46
CA ARG A 150 -4.44 -6.79 13.66
C ARG A 150 -3.79 -7.06 12.31
N ASP A 151 -2.72 -7.84 12.29
CA ASP A 151 -1.90 -8.05 11.12
C ASP A 151 -2.32 -9.32 10.38
N LEU A 152 -2.29 -9.25 9.06
CA LEU A 152 -2.63 -10.35 8.15
C LEU A 152 -1.46 -10.55 7.17
N ASP A 153 -1.15 -11.79 6.85
CA ASP A 153 -0.12 -12.09 5.85
C ASP A 153 -0.67 -11.94 4.44
N TRP A 154 0.07 -11.22 3.58
CA TRP A 154 -0.30 -10.99 2.18
C TRP A 154 -0.48 -12.30 1.40
N SER A 155 0.47 -13.23 1.54
CA SER A 155 0.49 -14.46 0.76
C SER A 155 -0.64 -15.40 1.16
N GLU A 156 -0.93 -15.49 2.45
CA GLU A 156 -2.05 -16.26 2.97
C GLU A 156 -3.39 -15.71 2.46
N LEU A 157 -3.57 -14.38 2.52
CA LEU A 157 -4.77 -13.74 1.99
C LEU A 157 -4.93 -13.93 0.48
N MET A 158 -3.83 -13.89 -0.27
CA MET A 158 -3.86 -14.09 -1.71
C MET A 158 -4.12 -15.54 -2.13
N ALA A 159 -3.84 -16.53 -1.28
CA ALA A 159 -4.08 -17.93 -1.59
C ALA A 159 -5.57 -18.21 -1.87
N ASP A 160 -6.46 -17.64 -1.05
CA ASP A 160 -7.91 -17.84 -1.14
C ASP A 160 -8.65 -16.62 -1.72
N ALA A 161 -7.91 -15.63 -2.26
CA ALA A 161 -8.48 -14.39 -2.74
C ALA A 161 -9.41 -14.59 -3.95
N LYS A 162 -10.63 -14.08 -3.82
CA LYS A 162 -11.58 -14.02 -4.93
C LYS A 162 -11.49 -12.65 -5.61
N PRO A 163 -11.52 -12.58 -6.95
CA PRO A 163 -11.43 -11.32 -7.66
C PRO A 163 -12.65 -10.44 -7.38
N ALA A 164 -12.41 -9.16 -7.07
CA ALA A 164 -13.47 -8.16 -6.95
C ALA A 164 -13.83 -7.54 -8.29
N ALA A 165 -15.10 -7.20 -8.48
CA ALA A 165 -15.54 -6.38 -9.60
C ALA A 165 -15.06 -4.93 -9.45
N CYS A 166 -15.05 -4.17 -10.56
CA CYS A 166 -14.78 -2.73 -10.51
C CYS A 166 -15.98 -2.00 -9.89
N VAL A 167 -15.70 -1.11 -8.95
CA VAL A 167 -16.70 -0.21 -8.38
C VAL A 167 -16.77 1.04 -9.25
N PRO A 168 -17.96 1.46 -9.73
CA PRO A 168 -18.13 2.70 -10.47
C PRO A 168 -17.79 3.91 -9.59
N VAL A 169 -16.95 4.80 -10.13
CA VAL A 169 -16.56 6.06 -9.49
C VAL A 169 -16.79 7.22 -10.45
N ALA A 170 -17.11 8.38 -9.91
CA ALA A 170 -17.17 9.61 -10.70
C ALA A 170 -15.75 10.14 -10.97
N ALA A 171 -15.58 10.91 -12.04
CA ALA A 171 -14.29 11.52 -12.35
C ALA A 171 -13.81 12.52 -11.28
N THR A 172 -14.72 12.98 -10.43
CA THR A 172 -14.46 13.89 -9.31
C THR A 172 -14.22 13.16 -7.99
N ASP A 173 -14.42 11.84 -7.94
CA ASP A 173 -14.13 11.07 -6.72
C ASP A 173 -12.62 11.06 -6.45
N PRO A 174 -12.19 11.25 -5.20
CA PRO A 174 -10.78 11.24 -4.86
C PRO A 174 -10.19 9.84 -5.04
N LEU A 175 -9.05 9.76 -5.72
CA LEU A 175 -8.31 8.53 -5.95
C LEU A 175 -7.09 8.41 -5.02
N TYR A 176 -6.44 9.54 -4.79
CA TYR A 176 -5.15 9.60 -4.11
C TYR A 176 -5.11 10.79 -3.15
N ASN A 177 -4.57 10.57 -1.96
CA ASN A 177 -4.33 11.63 -0.97
C ASN A 177 -2.81 11.85 -0.82
N PRO A 178 -2.24 12.90 -1.44
CA PRO A 178 -0.85 13.28 -1.22
C PRO A 178 -0.73 13.92 0.17
N LEU A 179 -0.27 13.18 1.15
CA LEU A 179 0.00 13.71 2.48
C LEU A 179 1.25 14.58 2.45
N HIS A 180 1.07 15.88 2.27
CA HIS A 180 2.13 16.85 2.43
C HIS A 180 2.35 17.13 3.91
N LEU A 181 3.61 17.09 4.37
CA LEU A 181 3.97 17.68 5.65
C LEU A 181 3.55 19.16 5.61
N ARG A 182 2.57 19.54 6.40
CA ARG A 182 2.34 20.95 6.70
C ARG A 182 3.57 21.43 7.44
N HIS A 183 4.47 22.12 6.75
CA HIS A 183 5.40 23.00 7.42
C HIS A 183 4.54 24.06 8.13
N ASP A 184 4.45 23.98 9.45
CA ASP A 184 3.88 25.03 10.28
C ASP A 184 4.69 26.33 10.08
N ARG A 185 4.32 27.10 9.05
CA ARG A 185 4.74 28.49 8.87
C ARG A 185 3.92 29.44 9.77
N CYS A 186 3.49 28.99 10.92
CA CYS A 186 2.63 29.80 11.78
C CYS A 186 3.29 30.27 13.08
N SER A 187 4.61 30.12 13.29
CA SER A 187 5.25 30.58 14.52
C SER A 187 6.16 31.80 14.40
N GLN A 188 6.19 32.50 13.26
CA GLN A 188 7.03 33.70 13.10
C GLN A 188 6.29 35.03 12.87
N ARG A 189 5.05 35.16 13.31
CA ARG A 189 4.37 36.48 13.32
C ARG A 189 3.72 36.73 14.66
N ARG A 190 4.53 36.77 15.75
CA ARG A 190 4.22 37.55 16.98
C ARG A 190 5.55 37.93 17.61
N GLY A 191 6.01 39.11 17.28
CA GLY A 191 7.21 39.75 17.90
C GLY A 191 7.66 40.94 17.10
N ALA A 192 6.85 41.98 17.06
CA ALA A 192 7.23 43.33 16.78
C ALA A 192 6.17 44.28 17.39
#